data_d07c4d00982cc6e5b4e499a33a1f37f3
#
_entry.id   d07c4d00982cc6e5b4e499a33a1f37f3
#
_cell.length_a   1.000
_cell.length_b   1.000
_cell.length_c   1.000
_cell.angle_alpha   90.00
_cell.angle_beta   90.00
_cell.angle_gamma   90.00
#
_symmetry.space_group_name_H-M   'P 1'
#
loop_
_entity.id
_entity.type
_entity.pdbx_description
1 polymer ?
#
loop_
_entity_poly.entity_id
_entity_poly.type
_entity_poly.pdbx_seq_one_letter_code
_entity_poly.pdbx_strand_id
1 'polypeptide(L)'
;MTRILFVCHGNICRSPMAEFIMKDLVRKAGLESQFQIASAATSTEEIGSPVYPPARRKLAEHGIDCSGKTARQLTRVDYDQYDLLIGMDSANLRNMRRICGGDPDGKIHLLMEFAGRRRKGAPRGPGGAGCAGRGERSAFSPQVETEESGLCFDDVADPWYTGDFEATWRDVLEGCEGLLQAIKEERL
;
A
#
# COMPACT_ATOMS: atom_id res chain seq x y z
N MET A 1 -13.70 -15.56 1.09
CA MET A 1 -13.26 -14.49 2.03
C MET A 1 -11.97 -13.93 1.49
N THR A 2 -11.94 -12.68 1.12
CA THR A 2 -10.75 -12.00 0.57
C THR A 2 -9.90 -11.43 1.71
N ARG A 3 -8.61 -11.77 1.74
CA ARG A 3 -7.66 -11.38 2.79
C ARG A 3 -6.70 -10.34 2.25
N ILE A 4 -6.73 -9.12 2.80
CA ILE A 4 -5.94 -7.96 2.35
C ILE A 4 -4.98 -7.52 3.45
N LEU A 5 -3.71 -7.35 3.11
CA LEU A 5 -2.69 -6.80 3.97
C LEU A 5 -2.12 -5.50 3.39
N PHE A 6 -2.38 -4.37 4.04
CA PHE A 6 -1.78 -3.09 3.67
C PHE A 6 -0.39 -2.94 4.31
N VAL A 7 0.59 -2.49 3.54
CA VAL A 7 1.98 -2.42 4.00
C VAL A 7 2.60 -1.05 3.70
N CYS A 8 3.23 -0.44 4.72
CA CYS A 8 4.06 0.73 4.53
C CYS A 8 5.40 0.58 5.29
N HIS A 9 6.20 1.62 5.43
CA HIS A 9 7.48 1.53 6.12
C HIS A 9 7.31 1.16 7.61
N GLY A 10 6.64 2.01 8.41
CA GLY A 10 6.56 1.88 9.87
C GLY A 10 5.25 1.31 10.42
N ASN A 11 4.19 1.15 9.61
CA ASN A 11 2.85 0.72 10.05
C ASN A 11 2.20 1.61 11.13
N ILE A 12 2.48 2.92 11.10
CA ILE A 12 1.90 3.90 12.02
C ILE A 12 1.10 5.02 11.33
N CYS A 13 1.28 5.24 10.03
CA CYS A 13 0.56 6.27 9.26
C CYS A 13 -0.24 5.67 8.10
N ARG A 14 0.36 5.51 6.91
CA ARG A 14 -0.32 5.16 5.66
C ARG A 14 -1.05 3.82 5.70
N SER A 15 -0.38 2.75 6.08
CA SER A 15 -1.00 1.41 6.08
C SER A 15 -2.09 1.22 7.13
N PRO A 16 -2.02 1.79 8.36
CA PRO A 16 -3.17 1.77 9.26
C PRO A 16 -4.33 2.61 8.72
N MET A 17 -4.07 3.78 8.11
CA MET A 17 -5.15 4.56 7.46
C MET A 17 -5.85 3.72 6.39
N ALA A 18 -5.10 3.03 5.53
CA ALA A 18 -5.67 2.16 4.51
C ALA A 18 -6.47 0.98 5.10
N GLU A 19 -5.95 0.33 6.14
CA GLU A 19 -6.65 -0.74 6.85
C GLU A 19 -8.02 -0.28 7.34
N PHE A 20 -8.07 0.84 8.06
CA PHE A 20 -9.31 1.30 8.69
C PHE A 20 -10.27 1.95 7.70
N ILE A 21 -9.79 2.64 6.68
CA ILE A 21 -10.63 3.15 5.59
C ILE A 21 -11.27 1.98 4.84
N MET A 22 -10.51 0.94 4.48
CA MET A 22 -11.04 -0.22 3.78
C MET A 22 -12.06 -0.98 4.64
N LYS A 23 -11.82 -1.13 5.95
CA LYS A 23 -12.79 -1.70 6.88
C LYS A 23 -14.10 -0.90 6.92
N ASP A 24 -14.02 0.42 6.92
CA ASP A 24 -15.20 1.30 6.89
C ASP A 24 -15.96 1.17 5.55
N LEU A 25 -15.25 1.11 4.42
CA LEU A 25 -15.85 0.93 3.09
C LEU A 25 -16.59 -0.41 2.97
N VAL A 26 -15.98 -1.52 3.39
CA VAL A 26 -16.62 -2.85 3.35
C VAL A 26 -17.80 -2.94 4.31
N ARG A 27 -17.74 -2.27 5.49
CA ARG A 27 -18.85 -2.17 6.44
C ARG A 27 -20.01 -1.41 5.83
N LYS A 28 -19.77 -0.25 5.23
CA LYS A 28 -20.79 0.54 4.52
C LYS A 28 -21.43 -0.21 3.35
N ALA A 29 -20.68 -1.11 2.73
CA ALA A 29 -21.18 -1.97 1.66
C ALA A 29 -21.89 -3.24 2.15
N GLY A 30 -21.91 -3.53 3.46
CA GLY A 30 -22.49 -4.77 4.02
C GLY A 30 -21.70 -6.04 3.70
N LEU A 31 -20.38 -5.91 3.47
CA LEU A 31 -19.50 -6.99 3.02
C LEU A 31 -18.50 -7.47 4.08
N GLU A 32 -18.65 -7.06 5.33
CA GLU A 32 -17.67 -7.32 6.41
C GLU A 32 -17.28 -8.80 6.54
N SER A 33 -18.26 -9.70 6.45
CA SER A 33 -18.03 -11.14 6.56
C SER A 33 -17.23 -11.75 5.40
N GLN A 34 -17.06 -11.01 4.32
CA GLN A 34 -16.35 -11.47 3.12
C GLN A 34 -14.89 -11.01 3.10
N PHE A 35 -14.47 -10.17 4.05
CA PHE A 35 -13.13 -9.59 4.08
C PHE A 35 -12.41 -9.81 5.40
N GLN A 36 -11.11 -10.07 5.32
CA GLN A 36 -10.15 -9.98 6.42
C GLN A 36 -9.11 -8.91 6.05
N ILE A 37 -9.06 -7.82 6.82
CA ILE A 37 -8.23 -6.67 6.49
C ILE A 37 -7.29 -6.37 7.66
N ALA A 38 -6.00 -6.25 7.37
CA ALA A 38 -4.97 -5.91 8.34
C ALA A 38 -3.88 -5.03 7.74
N SER A 39 -2.91 -4.62 8.56
CA SER A 39 -1.73 -3.90 8.07
C SER A 39 -0.45 -4.29 8.79
N ALA A 40 0.70 -4.07 8.13
CA ALA A 40 2.03 -4.38 8.62
C ALA A 40 3.08 -3.36 8.14
N ALA A 41 4.29 -3.44 8.71
CA ALA A 41 5.45 -2.63 8.38
C ALA A 41 6.49 -3.42 7.59
N THR A 42 7.24 -2.74 6.71
CA THR A 42 8.47 -3.31 6.14
C THR A 42 9.68 -3.15 7.08
N SER A 43 9.65 -2.19 8.03
CA SER A 43 10.69 -1.97 9.03
C SER A 43 10.33 -2.53 10.41
N THR A 44 11.29 -2.53 11.32
CA THR A 44 11.11 -2.96 12.72
C THR A 44 11.10 -1.78 13.71
N GLU A 45 11.29 -0.54 13.21
CA GLU A 45 11.52 0.65 14.03
C GLU A 45 10.34 1.00 14.95
N GLU A 46 9.11 0.74 14.47
CA GLU A 46 7.87 1.12 15.15
C GLU A 46 7.06 -0.06 15.71
N ILE A 47 7.65 -1.25 15.79
CA ILE A 47 6.92 -2.43 16.32
C ILE A 47 6.37 -2.15 17.71
N GLY A 48 5.05 -2.39 17.88
CA GLY A 48 4.33 -2.12 19.12
C GLY A 48 3.82 -0.69 19.27
N SER A 49 4.31 0.26 18.47
CA SER A 49 3.83 1.64 18.49
C SER A 49 2.37 1.75 18.05
N PRO A 50 1.57 2.64 18.67
CA PRO A 50 0.20 2.91 18.23
C PRO A 50 0.20 3.69 16.91
N VAL A 51 -0.99 3.82 16.33
CA VAL A 51 -1.20 4.70 15.17
C VAL A 51 -0.74 6.13 15.52
N TYR A 52 0.07 6.72 14.66
CA TYR A 52 0.63 8.06 14.85
C TYR A 52 -0.48 9.09 15.10
N PRO A 53 -0.34 9.98 16.12
CA PRO A 53 -1.45 10.84 16.54
C PRO A 53 -2.11 11.67 15.44
N PRO A 54 -1.38 12.27 14.47
CA PRO A 54 -2.01 12.97 13.35
C PRO A 54 -2.83 12.04 12.43
N ALA A 55 -2.36 10.82 12.15
CA ALA A 55 -3.12 9.84 11.37
C ALA A 55 -4.39 9.40 12.10
N ARG A 56 -4.28 9.19 13.42
CA ARG A 56 -5.43 8.87 14.29
C ARG A 56 -6.47 9.99 14.28
N ARG A 57 -6.02 11.26 14.39
CA ARG A 57 -6.92 12.41 14.30
C ARG A 57 -7.65 12.46 12.95
N LYS A 58 -6.91 12.24 11.84
CA LYS A 58 -7.49 12.24 10.50
C LYS A 58 -8.57 11.15 10.34
N LEU A 59 -8.35 9.95 10.85
CA LEU A 59 -9.35 8.89 10.87
C LEU A 59 -10.58 9.29 11.71
N ALA A 60 -10.35 9.87 12.90
CA ALA A 60 -11.41 10.30 13.80
C ALA A 60 -12.29 11.43 13.21
N GLU A 61 -11.73 12.35 12.41
CA GLU A 61 -12.48 13.37 11.67
C GLU A 61 -13.54 12.76 10.75
N HIS A 62 -13.32 11.53 10.28
CA HIS A 62 -14.25 10.76 9.45
C HIS A 62 -15.06 9.70 10.23
N GLY A 63 -15.02 9.77 11.57
CA GLY A 63 -15.76 8.83 12.43
C GLY A 63 -15.19 7.41 12.48
N ILE A 64 -13.91 7.24 12.09
CA ILE A 64 -13.24 5.94 12.06
C ILE A 64 -12.35 5.80 13.30
N ASP A 65 -12.65 4.81 14.15
CA ASP A 65 -11.83 4.46 15.32
C ASP A 65 -10.77 3.43 14.95
N CYS A 66 -9.52 3.73 15.31
CA CYS A 66 -8.36 2.85 15.16
C CYS A 66 -7.74 2.45 16.51
N SER A 67 -8.51 2.54 17.59
CA SER A 67 -8.05 2.19 18.93
C SER A 67 -7.59 0.73 19.01
N GLY A 68 -6.56 0.47 19.80
CA GLY A 68 -6.00 -0.87 19.97
C GLY A 68 -5.08 -1.35 18.84
N LYS A 69 -4.99 -0.61 17.71
CA LYS A 69 -4.04 -0.94 16.64
C LYS A 69 -2.62 -0.62 17.08
N THR A 70 -1.73 -1.62 16.94
CA THR A 70 -0.28 -1.47 17.11
C THR A 70 0.45 -1.94 15.85
N ALA A 71 1.61 -1.34 15.61
CA ALA A 71 2.46 -1.69 14.48
C ALA A 71 3.05 -3.09 14.64
N ARG A 72 3.04 -3.88 13.57
CA ARG A 72 3.71 -5.18 13.47
C ARG A 72 4.53 -5.26 12.19
N GLN A 73 5.54 -6.11 12.18
CA GLN A 73 6.32 -6.34 10.98
C GLN A 73 5.62 -7.30 10.01
N LEU A 74 5.83 -7.08 8.72
CA LEU A 74 5.54 -8.04 7.66
C LEU A 74 6.48 -9.23 7.76
N THR A 75 5.95 -10.42 7.61
CA THR A 75 6.71 -11.68 7.61
C THR A 75 6.47 -12.46 6.32
N ARG A 76 7.33 -13.45 6.03
CA ARG A 76 7.13 -14.34 4.88
C ARG A 76 5.80 -15.11 4.98
N VAL A 77 5.38 -15.47 6.20
CA VAL A 77 4.13 -16.22 6.44
C VAL A 77 2.91 -15.38 6.01
N ASP A 78 2.99 -14.06 6.09
CA ASP A 78 1.91 -13.19 5.63
C ASP A 78 1.63 -13.36 4.12
N TYR A 79 2.66 -13.64 3.31
CA TYR A 79 2.49 -13.89 1.89
C TYR A 79 1.59 -15.11 1.61
N ASP A 80 1.72 -16.16 2.41
CA ASP A 80 0.90 -17.36 2.29
C ASP A 80 -0.52 -17.17 2.85
N GLN A 81 -0.67 -16.29 3.85
CA GLN A 81 -1.93 -16.06 4.55
C GLN A 81 -2.86 -15.07 3.89
N TYR A 82 -2.33 -14.11 3.12
CA TYR A 82 -3.12 -13.06 2.47
C TYR A 82 -3.22 -13.28 0.96
N ASP A 83 -4.36 -12.87 0.41
CA ASP A 83 -4.63 -12.98 -1.02
C ASP A 83 -4.05 -11.77 -1.77
N LEU A 84 -4.02 -10.60 -1.12
CA LEU A 84 -3.48 -9.34 -1.65
C LEU A 84 -2.59 -8.66 -0.61
N LEU A 85 -1.40 -8.23 -1.02
CA LEU A 85 -0.46 -7.44 -0.24
C LEU A 85 -0.28 -6.08 -0.93
N ILE A 86 -0.74 -5.01 -0.29
CA ILE A 86 -0.86 -3.69 -0.92
C ILE A 86 0.14 -2.72 -0.30
N GLY A 87 1.14 -2.30 -1.09
CA GLY A 87 2.15 -1.30 -0.72
C GLY A 87 1.68 0.13 -1.00
N MET A 88 2.27 1.10 -0.30
CA MET A 88 1.96 2.52 -0.43
C MET A 88 2.86 3.26 -1.43
N ASP A 89 4.07 2.74 -1.63
CA ASP A 89 5.08 3.32 -2.52
C ASP A 89 5.98 2.24 -3.13
N SER A 90 6.75 2.63 -4.12
CA SER A 90 7.68 1.74 -4.83
C SER A 90 8.76 1.15 -3.92
N ALA A 91 9.16 1.86 -2.83
CA ALA A 91 10.12 1.34 -1.85
C ALA A 91 9.49 0.24 -1.00
N ASN A 92 8.20 0.38 -0.66
CA ASN A 92 7.44 -0.66 0.03
C ASN A 92 7.39 -1.93 -0.83
N LEU A 93 7.07 -1.85 -2.12
CA LEU A 93 7.01 -3.02 -3.02
C LEU A 93 8.34 -3.78 -3.06
N ARG A 94 9.48 -3.06 -3.21
CA ARG A 94 10.81 -3.69 -3.19
C ARG A 94 11.08 -4.42 -1.87
N ASN A 95 10.78 -3.78 -0.75
CA ASN A 95 10.98 -4.37 0.58
C ASN A 95 10.03 -5.54 0.84
N MET A 96 8.78 -5.46 0.41
CA MET A 96 7.80 -6.55 0.51
C MET A 96 8.30 -7.78 -0.25
N ARG A 97 8.69 -7.64 -1.52
CA ARG A 97 9.27 -8.74 -2.32
C ARG A 97 10.50 -9.35 -1.64
N ARG A 98 11.39 -8.53 -1.07
CA ARG A 98 12.57 -9.02 -0.34
C ARG A 98 12.18 -9.82 0.92
N ILE A 99 11.23 -9.35 1.71
CA ILE A 99 10.79 -10.00 2.96
C ILE A 99 10.04 -11.30 2.65
N CYS A 100 9.15 -11.28 1.66
CA CYS A 100 8.34 -12.42 1.24
C CYS A 100 9.12 -13.48 0.46
N GLY A 101 10.31 -13.14 -0.05
CA GLY A 101 11.13 -14.06 -0.85
C GLY A 101 10.73 -14.09 -2.32
N GLY A 102 10.13 -13.02 -2.83
CA GLY A 102 9.61 -12.86 -4.18
C GLY A 102 8.11 -12.61 -4.20
N ASP A 103 7.53 -12.71 -5.39
CA ASP A 103 6.09 -12.57 -5.62
C ASP A 103 5.63 -13.55 -6.73
N PRO A 104 5.76 -14.87 -6.47
CA PRO A 104 5.46 -15.88 -7.49
C PRO A 104 3.99 -15.93 -7.90
N ASP A 105 3.08 -15.53 -7.02
CA ASP A 105 1.63 -15.57 -7.26
C ASP A 105 1.08 -14.21 -7.70
N GLY A 106 1.92 -13.18 -7.86
CA GLY A 106 1.51 -11.85 -8.29
C GLY A 106 0.57 -11.13 -7.29
N LYS A 107 0.76 -11.33 -5.98
CA LYS A 107 -0.12 -10.78 -4.92
C LYS A 107 0.29 -9.39 -4.45
N ILE A 108 1.49 -8.91 -4.81
CA ILE A 108 2.06 -7.64 -4.31
C ILE A 108 1.75 -6.52 -5.30
N HIS A 109 0.90 -5.58 -4.89
CA HIS A 109 0.42 -4.47 -5.69
C HIS A 109 0.69 -3.12 -5.03
N LEU A 110 0.69 -2.05 -5.83
CA LEU A 110 0.69 -0.67 -5.35
C LEU A 110 -0.76 -0.19 -5.18
N LEU A 111 -1.08 0.47 -4.07
CA LEU A 111 -2.45 0.94 -3.82
C LEU A 111 -2.96 1.84 -4.95
N MET A 112 -2.11 2.73 -5.47
CA MET A 112 -2.49 3.69 -6.51
C MET A 112 -2.69 3.06 -7.91
N GLU A 113 -2.35 1.78 -8.13
CA GLU A 113 -2.75 1.04 -9.33
C GLU A 113 -4.28 0.99 -9.46
N PHE A 114 -4.96 0.83 -8.33
CA PHE A 114 -6.43 0.73 -8.26
C PHE A 114 -7.12 2.10 -8.42
N ALA A 115 -6.47 3.19 -8.05
CA ALA A 115 -6.95 4.54 -8.30
C ALA A 115 -6.85 4.95 -9.79
N GLY A 116 -6.15 4.17 -10.61
CA GLY A 116 -5.92 4.48 -12.03
C GLY A 116 -5.02 5.69 -12.26
N ARG A 117 -4.39 6.23 -11.22
CA ARG A 117 -3.49 7.39 -11.31
C ARG A 117 -2.11 6.96 -11.79
N ARG A 118 -1.72 7.44 -12.98
CA ARG A 118 -0.38 7.26 -13.53
C ARG A 118 0.54 8.40 -13.12
N ARG A 119 1.82 8.12 -12.88
CA ARG A 119 2.84 9.16 -12.66
C ARG A 119 2.86 10.13 -13.83
N LYS A 120 2.81 11.42 -13.53
CA LYS A 120 2.98 12.49 -14.53
C LYS A 120 4.35 12.33 -15.20
N GLY A 121 4.37 12.16 -16.52
CA GLY A 121 5.59 12.00 -17.30
C GLY A 121 6.02 10.55 -17.58
N ALA A 122 5.25 9.55 -17.17
CA ALA A 122 5.47 8.17 -17.61
C ALA A 122 5.22 8.04 -19.12
N PRO A 123 6.12 7.37 -19.89
CA PRO A 123 5.95 7.22 -21.32
C PRO A 123 4.66 6.44 -21.64
N ARG A 124 3.93 6.95 -22.67
CA ARG A 124 2.75 6.26 -23.20
C ARG A 124 3.19 5.29 -24.28
N GLY A 125 3.07 4.02 -24.04
CA GLY A 125 3.18 3.03 -25.11
C GLY A 125 4.30 1.99 -24.93
N PRO A 126 4.24 0.88 -25.68
CA PRO A 126 5.27 -0.14 -25.72
C PRO A 126 6.54 0.44 -26.36
N GLY A 127 7.60 0.60 -25.60
CA GLY A 127 8.91 1.05 -26.09
C GLY A 127 9.56 2.22 -25.35
N GLY A 128 8.99 2.73 -24.25
CA GLY A 128 9.56 3.87 -23.51
C GLY A 128 10.53 3.42 -22.42
N ALA A 129 11.78 3.82 -22.56
CA ALA A 129 12.85 3.59 -21.60
C ALA A 129 12.55 4.21 -20.22
N GLY A 130 12.71 3.40 -19.18
CA GLY A 130 13.12 3.71 -17.82
C GLY A 130 12.47 4.91 -17.11
N CYS A 131 11.77 4.65 -16.01
CA CYS A 131 11.56 5.61 -14.93
C CYS A 131 12.91 5.93 -14.27
N ALA A 132 13.70 6.81 -14.88
CA ALA A 132 14.95 7.30 -14.31
C ALA A 132 14.67 8.37 -13.25
N GLY A 133 14.56 7.96 -12.00
CA GLY A 133 14.74 8.87 -10.87
C GLY A 133 16.18 9.37 -10.86
N ARG A 134 16.37 10.70 -10.95
CA ARG A 134 17.69 11.32 -10.71
C ARG A 134 18.03 11.20 -9.23
N GLY A 135 18.86 10.26 -8.90
CA GLY A 135 19.53 10.12 -7.62
C GLY A 135 20.91 9.55 -7.89
N GLU A 136 21.92 10.13 -7.29
CA GLU A 136 23.35 9.92 -7.48
C GLU A 136 23.77 8.45 -7.52
N ARG A 137 24.75 8.14 -8.38
CA ARG A 137 25.32 6.83 -8.60
C ARG A 137 26.12 6.37 -7.37
N SER A 138 25.58 5.40 -6.64
CA SER A 138 26.40 4.48 -5.88
C SER A 138 26.48 3.17 -6.66
N ALA A 139 27.70 2.78 -6.97
CA ALA A 139 28.01 1.59 -7.72
C ALA A 139 27.67 0.34 -6.90
N PHE A 140 27.13 -0.65 -7.57
CA PHE A 140 26.87 -2.04 -7.15
C PHE A 140 25.41 -2.38 -6.83
N SER A 141 24.66 -2.76 -7.88
CA SER A 141 23.54 -3.69 -7.75
C SER A 141 23.31 -4.39 -9.09
N PRO A 142 23.20 -5.72 -9.13
CA PRO A 142 22.81 -6.45 -10.33
C PRO A 142 21.36 -6.13 -10.67
N GLN A 143 21.13 -5.76 -11.93
CA GLN A 143 19.84 -5.50 -12.53
C GLN A 143 19.04 -6.80 -12.56
N VAL A 144 17.98 -6.90 -11.78
CA VAL A 144 16.91 -7.87 -12.05
C VAL A 144 15.88 -7.11 -12.88
N GLU A 145 15.98 -7.29 -14.19
CA GLU A 145 14.96 -6.84 -15.13
C GLU A 145 13.73 -7.75 -14.97
N THR A 146 12.71 -7.27 -14.27
CA THR A 146 11.37 -7.83 -14.40
C THR A 146 10.66 -7.05 -15.50
N GLU A 147 10.43 -7.71 -16.62
CA GLU A 147 9.52 -7.24 -17.67
C GLU A 147 8.09 -7.20 -17.15
N GLU A 148 7.74 -6.20 -16.37
CA GLU A 148 6.36 -5.89 -16.05
C GLU A 148 6.01 -4.54 -16.68
N SER A 149 4.98 -4.59 -17.52
CA SER A 149 4.29 -3.50 -18.24
C SER A 149 4.73 -2.10 -17.77
N GLY A 150 5.33 -1.29 -18.66
CA GLY A 150 5.89 0.04 -18.38
C GLY A 150 4.90 1.09 -17.86
N LEU A 151 4.00 0.71 -16.95
CA LEU A 151 3.04 1.55 -16.27
C LEU A 151 3.64 2.00 -14.93
N CYS A 152 3.92 3.29 -14.79
CA CYS A 152 4.29 3.89 -13.52
C CYS A 152 3.05 4.56 -12.90
N PHE A 153 2.69 4.13 -11.68
CA PHE A 153 1.63 4.74 -10.89
C PHE A 153 2.22 5.71 -9.86
N ASP A 154 1.39 6.64 -9.38
CA ASP A 154 1.77 7.54 -8.29
C ASP A 154 1.92 6.75 -6.97
N ASP A 155 2.83 7.19 -6.11
CA ASP A 155 2.94 6.69 -4.74
C ASP A 155 1.92 7.43 -3.85
N VAL A 156 1.43 6.80 -2.79
CA VAL A 156 0.65 7.47 -1.74
C VAL A 156 1.55 8.50 -1.05
N ALA A 157 1.07 9.75 -0.94
CA ALA A 157 1.80 10.82 -0.27
C ALA A 157 2.23 10.38 1.14
N ASP A 158 3.53 10.51 1.46
CA ASP A 158 4.04 10.15 2.78
C ASP A 158 3.94 11.33 3.75
N PRO A 159 2.99 11.27 4.72
CA PRO A 159 2.72 12.36 5.62
C PRO A 159 3.83 12.55 6.67
N TRP A 160 4.74 11.57 6.83
CA TRP A 160 5.89 11.69 7.69
C TRP A 160 6.84 12.80 7.24
N TYR A 161 7.02 12.93 5.91
CA TYR A 161 7.89 13.96 5.32
C TYR A 161 7.15 15.25 4.97
N THR A 162 5.89 15.15 4.56
CA THR A 162 5.12 16.31 4.07
C THR A 162 4.30 16.99 5.17
N GLY A 163 3.93 16.27 6.24
CA GLY A 163 2.95 16.71 7.22
C GLY A 163 1.51 16.77 6.68
N ASP A 164 1.30 16.46 5.41
CA ASP A 164 0.01 16.57 4.73
C ASP A 164 -0.82 15.27 4.83
N PHE A 165 -1.52 15.12 5.95
CA PHE A 165 -2.43 14.01 6.18
C PHE A 165 -3.71 14.07 5.33
N GLU A 166 -4.07 15.25 4.80
CA GLU A 166 -5.21 15.39 3.89
C GLU A 166 -4.89 14.77 2.52
N ALA A 167 -3.69 15.03 1.98
CA ALA A 167 -3.25 14.40 0.75
C ALA A 167 -3.20 12.87 0.90
N THR A 168 -2.62 12.38 2.00
CA THR A 168 -2.57 10.93 2.30
C THR A 168 -3.96 10.32 2.42
N TRP A 169 -4.88 10.99 3.12
CA TRP A 169 -6.28 10.53 3.25
C TRP A 169 -6.93 10.36 1.89
N ARG A 170 -6.84 11.38 1.03
CA ARG A 170 -7.45 11.39 -0.30
C ARG A 170 -6.88 10.28 -1.20
N ASP A 171 -5.55 10.12 -1.22
CA ASP A 171 -4.91 9.08 -2.02
C ASP A 171 -5.30 7.69 -1.54
N VAL A 172 -5.29 7.46 -0.21
CA VAL A 172 -5.65 6.17 0.39
C VAL A 172 -7.12 5.85 0.16
N LEU A 173 -8.02 6.83 0.32
CA LEU A 173 -9.46 6.63 0.09
C LEU A 173 -9.72 6.23 -1.37
N GLU A 174 -9.18 6.97 -2.32
CA GLU A 174 -9.33 6.70 -3.75
C GLU A 174 -8.77 5.31 -4.13
N GLY A 175 -7.59 4.96 -3.62
CA GLY A 175 -7.00 3.64 -3.84
C GLY A 175 -7.83 2.51 -3.24
N CYS A 176 -8.36 2.68 -2.02
CA CYS A 176 -9.21 1.69 -1.37
C CYS A 176 -10.58 1.53 -2.07
N GLU A 177 -11.19 2.61 -2.54
CA GLU A 177 -12.42 2.56 -3.34
C GLU A 177 -12.21 1.79 -4.65
N GLY A 178 -11.12 2.09 -5.36
CA GLY A 178 -10.76 1.39 -6.59
C GLY A 178 -10.44 -0.09 -6.36
N LEU A 179 -9.72 -0.42 -5.28
CA LEU A 179 -9.43 -1.80 -4.89
C LEU A 179 -10.72 -2.58 -4.57
N LEU A 180 -11.63 -2.00 -3.79
CA LEU A 180 -12.92 -2.63 -3.49
C LEU A 180 -13.74 -2.88 -4.76
N GLN A 181 -13.73 -1.92 -5.69
CA GLN A 181 -14.43 -2.07 -6.96
C GLN A 181 -13.80 -3.17 -7.83
N ALA A 182 -12.46 -3.24 -7.92
CA ALA A 182 -11.76 -4.27 -8.67
C ALA A 182 -12.06 -5.67 -8.13
N ILE A 183 -12.12 -5.84 -6.79
CA ILE A 183 -12.47 -7.11 -6.16
C ILE A 183 -13.93 -7.50 -6.48
N LYS A 184 -14.87 -6.54 -6.41
CA LYS A 184 -16.29 -6.81 -6.74
C LYS A 184 -16.50 -7.22 -8.19
N GLU A 185 -15.66 -6.74 -9.09
CA GLU A 185 -15.72 -7.03 -10.52
C GLU A 185 -14.87 -8.24 -10.92
N GLU A 186 -14.30 -8.97 -9.95
CA GLU A 186 -13.42 -10.14 -10.17
C GLU A 186 -12.28 -9.84 -11.16
N ARG A 187 -11.69 -8.63 -11.07
CA ARG A 187 -10.59 -8.18 -11.94
C ARG A 187 -9.19 -8.42 -11.34
N LEU A 188 -9.08 -9.21 -10.29
CA LEU A 188 -7.84 -9.53 -9.58
C LEU A 188 -7.61 -11.04 -9.52
#